data_a068a23ea2b73a1f014bab064619ea82
#
_entry.id   a068a23ea2b73a1f014bab064619ea82
#
_cell.length_a   1.000
_cell.length_b   1.000
_cell.length_c   1.000
_cell.angle_alpha   90.00
_cell.angle_beta   90.00
_cell.angle_gamma   90.00
#
_symmetry.space_group_name_H-M   'P 1'
#
loop_
_entity.id
_entity.type
_entity.pdbx_description
1 polymer ?
#
loop_
_entity_poly.entity_id
_entity_poly.type
_entity_poly.pdbx_seq_one_letter_code
_entity_poly.pdbx_strand_id
1 'polypeptide(L)'
;MCTGSYEETPRAGRQGGPLKAALAAALALLVTGAPARAADSFSTDWAQGAKSQARLIAAGGGLAGFEIALAPGAITYWRDPGDSGLPPTLDFSGSENVASVEIKFPAPKRIKEADGGEAFGYDGAVIFPLRVKPRDPAKPVVLALNADFAVCEKVCLPAKARLSLTLPAAADSPYAGAIDAALAAVPRPVEPKDFGALEAVGADSWRLCAPHEEGPPRDLFVEPPEGWWLKVAPDASEKGEDCFKLTLGDKPKDAALPVALRLTLTGGGASARVARRRGGGGDATVRSV
;
A
#
# COMPACT_ATOMS: atom_id res chain seq x y z
N MET A 1 -16.47 -94.02 7.51
CA MET A 1 -15.99 -94.77 8.67
C MET A 1 -16.03 -93.87 9.89
N CYS A 2 -16.79 -94.35 10.88
CA CYS A 2 -16.86 -94.02 12.29
C CYS A 2 -17.15 -92.59 12.69
N THR A 3 -18.34 -92.20 13.03
CA THR A 3 -19.15 -92.54 14.26
C THR A 3 -18.59 -91.84 15.51
N GLY A 4 -19.46 -91.08 16.16
CA GLY A 4 -19.30 -90.64 17.52
C GLY A 4 -20.27 -89.57 17.94
N SER A 5 -21.52 -89.92 18.19
CA SER A 5 -22.54 -89.20 18.92
C SER A 5 -22.22 -89.00 20.37
N TYR A 6 -22.80 -88.05 21.07
CA TYR A 6 -23.45 -88.03 22.39
C TYR A 6 -23.76 -86.57 22.71
N GLU A 7 -24.99 -86.09 22.71
CA GLU A 7 -26.02 -86.01 23.80
C GLU A 7 -25.45 -85.55 25.14
N GLU A 8 -25.92 -84.53 25.77
CA GLU A 8 -27.13 -84.39 26.58
C GLU A 8 -27.20 -83.00 27.23
N THR A 9 -28.31 -82.44 27.19
CA THR A 9 -29.19 -81.58 27.96
C THR A 9 -28.79 -81.08 29.37
N PRO A 10 -29.73 -80.29 29.99
CA PRO A 10 -29.64 -78.80 30.17
C PRO A 10 -29.65 -78.42 31.66
N ARG A 11 -29.36 -77.15 32.00
CA ARG A 11 -29.86 -76.55 33.25
C ARG A 11 -29.87 -75.03 33.25
N ALA A 12 -31.05 -74.59 33.30
CA ALA A 12 -31.71 -73.51 34.06
C ALA A 12 -30.86 -72.36 34.69
N GLY A 13 -31.26 -71.09 34.32
CA GLY A 13 -31.61 -70.09 35.26
C GLY A 13 -30.55 -69.12 35.78
N ARG A 14 -30.67 -67.88 35.36
CA ARG A 14 -30.90 -66.79 36.31
C ARG A 14 -31.08 -65.46 35.60
N GLN A 15 -32.17 -64.83 35.92
CA GLN A 15 -32.51 -63.45 35.61
C GLN A 15 -31.48 -62.51 36.27
N GLY A 16 -31.01 -61.53 35.50
CA GLY A 16 -30.13 -60.46 35.99
C GLY A 16 -30.39 -59.20 35.15
N GLY A 17 -31.04 -58.27 35.76
CA GLY A 17 -31.73 -57.10 35.32
C GLY A 17 -31.04 -56.09 34.41
N PRO A 18 -31.80 -55.08 33.98
CA PRO A 18 -31.42 -54.11 32.96
C PRO A 18 -30.59 -52.97 33.59
N LEU A 19 -29.28 -53.08 33.55
CA LEU A 19 -28.40 -52.03 34.05
C LEU A 19 -27.18 -51.74 33.16
N LYS A 20 -27.35 -51.90 31.84
CA LYS A 20 -26.26 -51.58 30.87
C LYS A 20 -26.68 -50.71 29.69
N ALA A 21 -27.83 -50.08 29.78
CA ALA A 21 -28.32 -49.20 28.71
C ALA A 21 -28.25 -47.70 29.02
N ALA A 22 -27.58 -47.26 30.08
CA ALA A 22 -27.54 -45.85 30.52
C ALA A 22 -26.19 -45.15 30.34
N LEU A 23 -25.20 -45.75 29.70
CA LEU A 23 -23.84 -45.15 29.55
C LEU A 23 -23.44 -44.81 28.10
N ALA A 24 -24.35 -44.95 27.12
CA ALA A 24 -24.03 -44.67 25.70
C ALA A 24 -24.62 -43.35 25.18
N ALA A 25 -25.34 -42.56 25.99
CA ALA A 25 -26.01 -41.34 25.54
C ALA A 25 -25.35 -40.01 26.00
N ALA A 26 -24.18 -40.07 26.66
CA ALA A 26 -23.55 -38.85 27.22
C ALA A 26 -22.26 -38.40 26.48
N LEU A 27 -21.94 -38.95 25.30
CA LEU A 27 -20.67 -38.64 24.58
C LEU A 27 -20.90 -37.94 23.21
N ALA A 28 -22.01 -37.29 23.00
CA ALA A 28 -22.33 -36.71 21.68
C ALA A 28 -22.62 -35.18 21.70
N LEU A 29 -22.09 -34.40 22.66
CA LEU A 29 -22.32 -32.95 22.72
C LEU A 29 -21.11 -32.15 23.17
N LEU A 30 -19.91 -32.53 22.70
CA LEU A 30 -18.76 -31.65 22.67
C LEU A 30 -18.50 -31.22 21.22
N VAL A 31 -19.50 -30.58 20.58
CA VAL A 31 -19.23 -29.69 19.48
C VAL A 31 -18.55 -28.49 20.10
N THR A 32 -17.22 -28.51 20.13
CA THR A 32 -16.40 -27.35 20.39
C THR A 32 -16.66 -26.34 19.28
N GLY A 33 -17.62 -25.47 19.52
CA GLY A 33 -17.78 -24.27 18.70
C GLY A 33 -16.43 -23.55 18.77
N ALA A 34 -15.66 -23.57 17.68
CA ALA A 34 -14.55 -22.64 17.53
C ALA A 34 -15.11 -21.23 17.79
N PRO A 35 -14.48 -20.40 18.63
CA PRO A 35 -14.95 -19.04 18.82
C PRO A 35 -15.00 -18.39 17.46
N ALA A 36 -16.19 -18.02 17.01
CA ALA A 36 -16.34 -17.16 15.85
C ALA A 36 -15.54 -15.90 16.20
N ARG A 37 -14.43 -15.70 15.51
CA ARG A 37 -13.65 -14.48 15.63
C ARG A 37 -14.59 -13.37 15.25
N ALA A 38 -14.92 -12.49 16.20
CA ALA A 38 -15.64 -11.28 15.89
C ALA A 38 -14.89 -10.59 14.76
N ALA A 39 -15.55 -10.36 13.63
CA ALA A 39 -14.95 -9.62 12.53
C ALA A 39 -14.50 -8.26 13.08
N ASP A 40 -13.23 -7.91 12.87
CA ASP A 40 -12.72 -6.62 13.28
C ASP A 40 -13.46 -5.54 12.47
N SER A 41 -14.24 -4.71 13.14
CA SER A 41 -15.04 -3.67 12.48
C SER A 41 -14.20 -2.57 11.85
N PHE A 42 -12.88 -2.55 12.12
CA PHE A 42 -11.94 -1.55 11.61
C PHE A 42 -11.00 -2.08 10.52
N SER A 43 -11.10 -3.35 10.15
CA SER A 43 -10.30 -3.91 9.07
C SER A 43 -11.06 -4.98 8.28
N THR A 44 -10.64 -5.19 7.02
CA THR A 44 -10.98 -6.39 6.29
C THR A 44 -10.03 -7.52 6.65
N ASP A 45 -10.40 -8.75 6.28
CA ASP A 45 -9.43 -9.82 6.19
C ASP A 45 -8.34 -9.49 5.16
N TRP A 46 -7.20 -10.18 5.27
CA TRP A 46 -6.11 -10.07 4.32
C TRP A 46 -6.44 -10.79 3.01
N ALA A 47 -6.50 -10.04 1.91
CA ALA A 47 -6.49 -10.60 0.57
C ALA A 47 -5.06 -11.07 0.24
N GLN A 48 -4.91 -12.37 -0.03
CA GLN A 48 -3.63 -12.98 -0.33
C GLN A 48 -3.25 -12.77 -1.80
N GLY A 49 -2.03 -12.34 -2.06
CA GLY A 49 -1.42 -12.16 -3.37
C GLY A 49 -0.07 -12.86 -3.47
N ALA A 50 0.53 -12.81 -4.66
CA ALA A 50 1.89 -13.32 -4.84
C ALA A 50 2.88 -12.47 -4.05
N LYS A 51 3.58 -13.09 -3.08
CA LYS A 51 4.55 -12.43 -2.18
C LYS A 51 4.03 -11.17 -1.47
N SER A 52 2.72 -11.07 -1.33
CA SER A 52 2.05 -9.94 -0.70
C SER A 52 0.72 -10.34 -0.08
N GLN A 53 0.26 -9.51 0.82
CA GLN A 53 -1.13 -9.51 1.28
C GLN A 53 -1.58 -8.06 1.41
N ALA A 54 -2.88 -7.82 1.22
CA ALA A 54 -3.44 -6.48 1.26
C ALA A 54 -4.77 -6.45 2.00
N ARG A 55 -5.08 -5.33 2.66
CA ARG A 55 -6.35 -5.12 3.35
C ARG A 55 -6.75 -3.65 3.40
N LEU A 56 -8.01 -3.38 3.69
CA LEU A 56 -8.47 -2.08 4.15
C LEU A 56 -8.44 -2.04 5.68
N ILE A 57 -8.03 -0.89 6.21
CA ILE A 57 -8.08 -0.54 7.63
C ILE A 57 -8.75 0.83 7.78
N ALA A 58 -9.37 1.09 8.89
CA ALA A 58 -10.04 2.37 9.16
C ALA A 58 -9.59 2.98 10.48
N ALA A 59 -9.45 4.30 10.53
CA ALA A 59 -9.21 5.06 11.76
C ALA A 59 -10.50 5.68 12.33
N GLY A 60 -11.58 5.70 11.55
CA GLY A 60 -12.81 6.44 11.86
C GLY A 60 -12.81 7.85 11.27
N GLY A 61 -13.96 8.55 11.35
CA GLY A 61 -14.05 9.94 10.87
C GLY A 61 -13.78 10.14 9.36
N GLY A 62 -14.00 9.12 8.53
CA GLY A 62 -13.69 9.17 7.10
C GLY A 62 -12.21 8.98 6.77
N LEU A 63 -11.38 8.59 7.73
CA LEU A 63 -9.98 8.26 7.51
C LEU A 63 -9.81 6.73 7.48
N ALA A 64 -9.23 6.23 6.41
CA ALA A 64 -8.94 4.82 6.17
C ALA A 64 -7.54 4.64 5.59
N GLY A 65 -7.11 3.39 5.40
CA GLY A 65 -5.84 3.05 4.78
C GLY A 65 -5.98 1.79 3.92
N PHE A 66 -5.31 1.77 2.79
CA PHE A 66 -5.04 0.57 2.03
C PHE A 66 -3.65 0.08 2.40
N GLU A 67 -3.59 -1.04 3.09
CA GLU A 67 -2.34 -1.62 3.58
C GLU A 67 -1.89 -2.77 2.68
N ILE A 68 -0.63 -2.72 2.25
CA ILE A 68 0.06 -3.82 1.56
C ILE A 68 1.22 -4.26 2.46
N ALA A 69 1.28 -5.54 2.79
CA ALA A 69 2.43 -6.16 3.43
C ALA A 69 3.12 -7.08 2.42
N LEU A 70 4.43 -6.88 2.25
CA LEU A 70 5.24 -7.60 1.27
C LEU A 70 6.08 -8.67 1.95
N ALA A 71 6.35 -9.76 1.24
CA ALA A 71 7.34 -10.74 1.66
C ALA A 71 8.75 -10.12 1.70
N PRO A 72 9.68 -10.66 2.50
CA PRO A 72 11.06 -10.18 2.53
C PRO A 72 11.70 -10.14 1.14
N GLY A 73 12.32 -9.01 0.79
CA GLY A 73 12.95 -8.77 -0.51
C GLY A 73 12.01 -8.39 -1.65
N ALA A 74 10.70 -8.44 -1.44
CA ALA A 74 9.74 -7.95 -2.42
C ALA A 74 9.52 -6.44 -2.28
N ILE A 75 9.21 -5.80 -3.41
CA ILE A 75 8.88 -4.38 -3.50
C ILE A 75 7.53 -4.18 -4.19
N THR A 76 6.91 -3.03 -3.94
CA THR A 76 5.79 -2.52 -4.74
C THR A 76 6.03 -1.06 -5.10
N TYR A 77 5.28 -0.52 -6.04
CA TYR A 77 5.61 0.73 -6.69
C TYR A 77 4.85 1.93 -6.15
N TRP A 78 5.49 3.08 -6.26
CA TRP A 78 4.89 4.38 -6.05
C TRP A 78 4.00 4.76 -7.26
N ARG A 79 3.30 5.90 -7.18
CA ARG A 79 2.46 6.42 -8.30
C ARG A 79 3.25 6.78 -9.55
N ASP A 80 4.55 7.06 -9.42
CA ASP A 80 5.53 7.10 -10.49
C ASP A 80 6.55 5.99 -10.20
N PRO A 81 6.59 4.90 -10.97
CA PRO A 81 7.36 3.72 -10.62
C PRO A 81 8.85 3.82 -10.96
N GLY A 82 9.31 4.90 -11.61
CA GLY A 82 10.67 5.04 -12.11
C GLY A 82 10.90 4.39 -13.48
N ASP A 83 12.09 3.81 -13.69
CA ASP A 83 12.49 3.27 -14.99
C ASP A 83 11.70 2.03 -15.41
N SER A 84 11.22 1.27 -14.43
CA SER A 84 10.49 0.02 -14.63
C SER A 84 9.38 -0.12 -13.60
N GLY A 85 8.38 -0.95 -13.88
CA GLY A 85 7.30 -1.25 -12.98
C GLY A 85 5.95 -0.67 -13.38
N LEU A 86 4.95 -0.96 -12.55
CA LEU A 86 3.57 -0.54 -12.78
C LEU A 86 3.03 0.17 -11.53
N PRO A 87 2.55 1.41 -11.67
CA PRO A 87 1.92 2.11 -10.56
C PRO A 87 0.64 1.38 -10.11
N PRO A 88 0.29 1.44 -8.82
CA PRO A 88 -0.94 0.86 -8.35
C PRO A 88 -2.16 1.58 -8.91
N THR A 89 -3.15 0.81 -9.37
CA THR A 89 -4.48 1.31 -9.74
C THR A 89 -5.45 0.96 -8.63
N LEU A 90 -6.09 1.97 -8.05
CA LEU A 90 -7.02 1.84 -6.93
C LEU A 90 -8.39 2.37 -7.36
N ASP A 91 -9.32 1.46 -7.66
CA ASP A 91 -10.68 1.79 -8.10
C ASP A 91 -11.67 1.65 -6.95
N PHE A 92 -12.33 2.76 -6.61
CA PHE A 92 -13.35 2.88 -5.57
C PHE A 92 -14.77 3.03 -6.13
N SER A 93 -14.99 2.79 -7.42
CA SER A 93 -16.29 3.02 -8.08
C SER A 93 -17.43 2.19 -7.50
N GLY A 94 -17.12 1.03 -6.91
CA GLY A 94 -18.11 0.15 -6.25
C GLY A 94 -18.50 0.60 -4.83
N SER A 95 -18.02 1.73 -4.33
CA SER A 95 -18.31 2.20 -2.97
C SER A 95 -19.70 2.81 -2.84
N GLU A 96 -20.30 2.67 -1.65
CA GLU A 96 -21.63 3.24 -1.35
C GLU A 96 -21.49 4.48 -0.47
N ASN A 97 -22.31 5.51 -0.73
CA ASN A 97 -22.33 6.78 -0.04
C ASN A 97 -20.96 7.52 -0.03
N VAL A 98 -20.13 7.34 -1.05
CA VAL A 98 -18.84 7.99 -1.22
C VAL A 98 -18.93 9.09 -2.28
N ALA A 99 -18.62 10.33 -1.91
CA ALA A 99 -18.50 11.45 -2.84
C ALA A 99 -17.13 11.50 -3.51
N SER A 100 -16.07 11.24 -2.72
CA SER A 100 -14.68 11.17 -3.22
C SER A 100 -13.79 10.39 -2.26
N VAL A 101 -12.74 9.80 -2.82
CA VAL A 101 -11.61 9.21 -2.08
C VAL A 101 -10.34 9.91 -2.53
N GLU A 102 -9.63 10.54 -1.62
CA GLU A 102 -8.32 11.10 -1.88
C GLU A 102 -7.26 10.12 -1.39
N ILE A 103 -6.47 9.59 -2.32
CA ILE A 103 -5.39 8.64 -2.03
C ILE A 103 -4.12 9.44 -1.73
N LYS A 104 -3.49 9.18 -0.59
CA LYS A 104 -2.20 9.77 -0.21
C LYS A 104 -1.11 8.73 -0.40
N PHE A 105 -0.01 9.14 -1.00
CA PHE A 105 1.16 8.29 -1.22
C PHE A 105 2.27 8.72 -0.26
N PRO A 106 2.72 7.85 0.67
CA PRO A 106 3.93 8.11 1.45
C PRO A 106 5.13 8.39 0.53
N ALA A 107 6.17 8.98 1.08
CA ALA A 107 7.41 9.21 0.35
C ALA A 107 8.00 7.88 -0.15
N PRO A 108 8.38 7.78 -1.44
CA PRO A 108 8.96 6.57 -1.99
C PRO A 108 10.43 6.42 -1.56
N LYS A 109 10.96 5.23 -1.78
CA LYS A 109 12.39 4.94 -1.80
C LYS A 109 12.85 4.72 -3.24
N ARG A 110 14.10 5.09 -3.53
CA ARG A 110 14.80 4.68 -4.74
C ARG A 110 15.40 3.31 -4.49
N ILE A 111 15.00 2.32 -5.26
CA ILE A 111 15.37 0.92 -5.12
C ILE A 111 16.10 0.51 -6.40
N LYS A 112 17.35 0.05 -6.25
CA LYS A 112 18.11 -0.48 -7.38
C LYS A 112 17.62 -1.88 -7.72
N GLU A 113 17.30 -2.10 -8.97
CA GLU A 113 16.87 -3.39 -9.48
C GLU A 113 18.05 -4.24 -9.98
N ALA A 114 17.86 -5.54 -10.09
CA ALA A 114 18.93 -6.48 -10.44
C ALA A 114 19.47 -6.30 -11.86
N ASP A 115 18.68 -5.72 -12.76
CA ASP A 115 19.04 -5.39 -14.15
C ASP A 115 19.77 -4.03 -14.29
N GLY A 116 19.94 -3.31 -13.18
CA GLY A 116 20.58 -2.00 -13.12
C GLY A 116 19.63 -0.82 -13.27
N GLY A 117 18.33 -1.07 -13.44
CA GLY A 117 17.27 -0.06 -13.40
C GLY A 117 17.01 0.48 -11.99
N GLU A 118 16.20 1.51 -11.89
CA GLU A 118 15.76 2.09 -10.63
C GLU A 118 14.24 2.10 -10.54
N ALA A 119 13.73 1.49 -9.47
CA ALA A 119 12.32 1.54 -9.11
C ALA A 119 12.09 2.59 -8.02
N PHE A 120 10.96 3.28 -8.12
CA PHE A 120 10.46 4.15 -7.07
C PHE A 120 9.28 3.46 -6.38
N GLY A 121 9.44 3.16 -5.10
CA GLY A 121 8.44 2.34 -4.43
C GLY A 121 8.72 2.09 -2.95
N TYR A 122 8.26 0.94 -2.49
CA TYR A 122 8.26 0.56 -1.09
C TYR A 122 8.75 -0.87 -0.94
N ASP A 123 9.52 -1.11 0.11
CA ASP A 123 9.94 -2.41 0.60
C ASP A 123 9.29 -2.67 1.96
N GLY A 124 8.83 -3.88 2.23
CA GLY A 124 8.15 -4.23 3.48
C GLY A 124 6.65 -3.88 3.48
N ALA A 125 6.17 -3.24 4.54
CA ALA A 125 4.77 -2.82 4.62
C ALA A 125 4.60 -1.35 4.22
N VAL A 126 3.52 -1.05 3.50
CA VAL A 126 3.11 0.31 3.18
C VAL A 126 1.61 0.49 3.41
N ILE A 127 1.23 1.63 3.96
CA ILE A 127 -0.17 2.05 4.08
C ILE A 127 -0.34 3.28 3.20
N PHE A 128 -1.30 3.23 2.26
CA PHE A 128 -1.76 4.38 1.50
C PHE A 128 -2.95 5.00 2.25
N PRO A 129 -2.77 6.15 2.92
CA PRO A 129 -3.89 6.81 3.62
C PRO A 129 -4.96 7.26 2.64
N LEU A 130 -6.21 7.04 3.01
CA LEU A 130 -7.40 7.34 2.23
C LEU A 130 -8.27 8.34 2.99
N ARG A 131 -8.49 9.53 2.41
CA ARG A 131 -9.47 10.48 2.93
C ARG A 131 -10.77 10.31 2.17
N VAL A 132 -11.76 9.75 2.84
CA VAL A 132 -13.07 9.42 2.30
C VAL A 132 -14.07 10.51 2.68
N LYS A 133 -14.68 11.14 1.68
CA LYS A 133 -15.73 12.12 1.87
C LYS A 133 -17.08 11.46 1.57
N PRO A 134 -18.02 11.37 2.54
CA PRO A 134 -19.35 10.84 2.29
C PRO A 134 -20.17 11.80 1.44
N ARG A 135 -21.17 11.28 0.70
CA ARG A 135 -22.21 12.10 0.02
C ARG A 135 -23.22 12.62 1.02
N ASP A 136 -23.63 11.75 1.94
CA ASP A 136 -24.55 12.05 3.04
C ASP A 136 -23.89 11.66 4.36
N PRO A 137 -23.51 12.64 5.19
CA PRO A 137 -22.82 12.37 6.47
C PRO A 137 -23.69 11.59 7.48
N ALA A 138 -25.02 11.56 7.30
CA ALA A 138 -25.93 10.83 8.20
C ALA A 138 -26.06 9.34 7.87
N LYS A 139 -25.49 8.89 6.74
CA LYS A 139 -25.58 7.50 6.29
C LYS A 139 -24.23 6.78 6.41
N PRO A 140 -24.26 5.46 6.64
CA PRO A 140 -23.04 4.64 6.61
C PRO A 140 -22.32 4.76 5.26
N VAL A 141 -21.00 4.63 5.30
CA VAL A 141 -20.13 4.57 4.13
C VAL A 141 -19.62 3.14 3.97
N VAL A 142 -19.83 2.54 2.80
CA VAL A 142 -19.18 1.29 2.42
C VAL A 142 -18.08 1.62 1.42
N LEU A 143 -16.83 1.45 1.85
CA LEU A 143 -15.66 1.65 1.00
C LEU A 143 -15.33 0.33 0.31
N ALA A 144 -15.56 0.26 -0.99
CA ALA A 144 -15.19 -0.88 -1.84
C ALA A 144 -13.99 -0.52 -2.71
N LEU A 145 -12.96 -1.35 -2.68
CA LEU A 145 -11.72 -1.17 -3.41
C LEU A 145 -11.44 -2.36 -4.31
N ASN A 146 -11.24 -2.11 -5.61
CA ASN A 146 -10.55 -3.00 -6.52
C ASN A 146 -9.14 -2.44 -6.73
N ALA A 147 -8.14 -3.12 -6.20
CA ALA A 147 -6.75 -2.75 -6.32
C ALA A 147 -6.03 -3.69 -7.29
N ASP A 148 -5.32 -3.11 -8.26
CA ASP A 148 -4.36 -3.79 -9.14
C ASP A 148 -2.98 -3.17 -8.88
N PHE A 149 -1.98 -3.98 -8.53
CA PHE A 149 -0.62 -3.52 -8.25
C PHE A 149 0.40 -4.58 -8.63
N ALA A 150 1.64 -4.19 -8.80
CA ALA A 150 2.72 -5.13 -9.07
C ALA A 150 3.58 -5.36 -7.82
N VAL A 151 4.05 -6.60 -7.66
CA VAL A 151 4.98 -7.01 -6.62
C VAL A 151 6.18 -7.64 -7.29
N CYS A 152 7.36 -7.09 -7.07
CA CYS A 152 8.59 -7.53 -7.70
C CYS A 152 9.62 -7.97 -6.67
N GLU A 153 10.39 -9.00 -7.01
CA GLU A 153 11.63 -9.42 -6.33
C GLU A 153 12.67 -9.75 -7.41
N LYS A 154 12.59 -10.93 -8.02
CA LYS A 154 13.35 -11.33 -9.21
C LYS A 154 12.51 -11.26 -10.48
N VAL A 155 11.21 -11.38 -10.31
CA VAL A 155 10.19 -11.31 -11.36
C VAL A 155 9.04 -10.47 -10.83
N CYS A 156 8.51 -9.60 -11.67
CA CYS A 156 7.35 -8.80 -11.35
C CYS A 156 6.07 -9.62 -11.58
N LEU A 157 5.26 -9.72 -10.55
CA LEU A 157 4.00 -10.44 -10.56
C LEU A 157 2.84 -9.48 -10.32
N PRO A 158 1.77 -9.56 -11.12
CA PRO A 158 0.56 -8.81 -10.83
C PRO A 158 -0.11 -9.33 -9.57
N ALA A 159 -0.58 -8.43 -8.72
CA ALA A 159 -1.37 -8.73 -7.54
C ALA A 159 -2.68 -7.94 -7.61
N LYS A 160 -3.75 -8.57 -7.13
CA LYS A 160 -5.09 -7.98 -7.10
C LYS A 160 -5.71 -8.18 -5.74
N ALA A 161 -6.41 -7.15 -5.26
CA ALA A 161 -7.23 -7.24 -4.05
C ALA A 161 -8.61 -6.66 -4.30
N ARG A 162 -9.64 -7.38 -3.85
CA ARG A 162 -11.03 -6.90 -3.82
C ARG A 162 -11.47 -6.85 -2.36
N LEU A 163 -11.69 -5.67 -1.87
CA LEU A 163 -11.89 -5.40 -0.46
C LEU A 163 -13.14 -4.55 -0.27
N SER A 164 -13.88 -4.78 0.81
CA SER A 164 -15.02 -3.94 1.18
C SER A 164 -15.07 -3.78 2.69
N LEU A 165 -15.14 -2.55 3.16
CA LEU A 165 -15.18 -2.19 4.58
C LEU A 165 -16.24 -1.14 4.82
N THR A 166 -17.17 -1.42 5.73
CA THR A 166 -18.06 -0.38 6.25
C THR A 166 -17.27 0.49 7.22
N LEU A 167 -17.11 1.77 6.90
CA LEU A 167 -16.32 2.66 7.73
C LEU A 167 -17.04 2.96 9.04
N PRO A 168 -16.43 2.68 10.20
CA PRO A 168 -17.02 2.97 11.49
C PRO A 168 -17.06 4.49 11.74
N ALA A 169 -18.12 4.95 12.36
CA ALA A 169 -18.24 6.35 12.78
C ALA A 169 -17.33 6.67 13.98
N ALA A 170 -17.03 5.67 14.83
CA ALA A 170 -16.18 5.82 16.00
C ALA A 170 -14.70 5.98 15.63
N ALA A 171 -13.94 6.69 16.47
CA ALA A 171 -12.54 7.01 16.26
C ALA A 171 -11.56 6.08 17.02
N ASP A 172 -12.06 5.17 17.88
CA ASP A 172 -11.22 4.31 18.72
C ASP A 172 -10.71 3.07 17.96
N SER A 173 -10.03 3.31 16.88
CA SER A 173 -9.48 2.25 16.03
C SER A 173 -8.08 1.82 16.48
N PRO A 174 -7.79 0.51 16.52
CA PRO A 174 -6.43 0.01 16.76
C PRO A 174 -5.45 0.39 15.62
N TYR A 175 -5.94 0.84 14.47
CA TYR A 175 -5.14 1.22 13.30
C TYR A 175 -4.90 2.73 13.19
N ALA A 176 -5.50 3.56 14.06
CA ALA A 176 -5.38 5.01 13.98
C ALA A 176 -3.92 5.47 13.98
N GLY A 177 -3.10 4.98 14.91
CA GLY A 177 -1.69 5.33 15.00
C GLY A 177 -0.87 4.93 13.77
N ALA A 178 -1.18 3.78 13.14
CA ALA A 178 -0.50 3.33 11.93
C ALA A 178 -0.87 4.21 10.71
N ILE A 179 -2.16 4.59 10.58
CA ILE A 179 -2.63 5.49 9.52
C ILE A 179 -2.06 6.89 9.72
N ASP A 180 -1.98 7.39 10.94
CA ASP A 180 -1.39 8.71 11.25
C ASP A 180 0.11 8.73 10.94
N ALA A 181 0.84 7.67 11.27
CA ALA A 181 2.25 7.53 10.89
C ALA A 181 2.43 7.52 9.36
N ALA A 182 1.56 6.82 8.63
CA ALA A 182 1.58 6.82 7.18
C ALA A 182 1.23 8.20 6.59
N LEU A 183 0.28 8.94 7.19
CA LEU A 183 -0.02 10.33 6.81
C LEU A 183 1.16 11.27 7.06
N ALA A 184 1.88 11.10 8.17
CA ALA A 184 3.07 11.88 8.47
C ALA A 184 4.20 11.63 7.46
N ALA A 185 4.26 10.43 6.87
CA ALA A 185 5.21 10.08 5.82
C ALA A 185 4.83 10.60 4.42
N VAL A 186 3.62 11.15 4.25
CA VAL A 186 3.21 11.77 2.97
C VAL A 186 3.93 13.10 2.77
N PRO A 187 4.58 13.31 1.61
CA PRO A 187 5.23 14.56 1.30
C PRO A 187 4.29 15.76 1.40
N ARG A 188 4.68 16.79 2.13
CA ARG A 188 3.89 18.00 2.31
C ARG A 188 4.08 18.95 1.12
N PRO A 189 3.01 19.54 0.56
CA PRO A 189 3.14 20.59 -0.42
C PRO A 189 3.90 21.79 0.15
N VAL A 190 4.84 22.32 -0.63
CA VAL A 190 5.59 23.54 -0.32
C VAL A 190 5.55 24.47 -1.53
N GLU A 191 5.77 25.77 -1.28
CA GLU A 191 5.90 26.73 -2.35
C GLU A 191 7.22 26.51 -3.12
N PRO A 192 7.26 26.75 -4.43
CA PRO A 192 8.46 26.56 -5.25
C PRO A 192 9.70 27.28 -4.72
N LYS A 193 9.53 28.49 -4.17
CA LYS A 193 10.61 29.28 -3.56
C LYS A 193 11.27 28.61 -2.36
N ASP A 194 10.53 27.73 -1.67
CA ASP A 194 11.01 27.01 -0.48
C ASP A 194 11.61 25.63 -0.84
N PHE A 195 11.49 25.24 -2.12
CA PHE A 195 11.97 23.92 -2.60
C PHE A 195 13.38 24.00 -3.18
N GLY A 196 13.81 25.16 -3.66
CA GLY A 196 15.06 25.39 -4.36
C GLY A 196 14.87 25.90 -5.80
N ALA A 197 15.90 26.47 -6.36
CA ALA A 197 15.90 26.93 -7.74
C ALA A 197 16.23 25.78 -8.70
N LEU A 198 15.48 25.69 -9.80
CA LEU A 198 15.81 24.81 -10.91
C LEU A 198 16.52 25.62 -11.98
N GLU A 199 17.81 25.46 -12.13
CA GLU A 199 18.68 26.23 -13.02
C GLU A 199 19.11 25.36 -14.21
N ALA A 200 19.08 25.94 -15.43
CA ALA A 200 19.62 25.29 -16.61
C ALA A 200 21.13 25.30 -16.57
N VAL A 201 21.74 24.13 -16.69
CA VAL A 201 23.21 23.94 -16.72
C VAL A 201 23.71 23.38 -18.04
N GLY A 202 22.80 23.16 -19.00
CA GLY A 202 23.05 22.69 -20.36
C GLY A 202 21.79 22.70 -21.19
N ALA A 203 21.88 22.32 -22.47
CA ALA A 203 20.72 22.30 -23.38
C ALA A 203 19.58 21.40 -22.87
N ASP A 204 19.92 20.24 -22.33
CA ASP A 204 18.98 19.24 -21.84
C ASP A 204 19.30 18.82 -20.38
N SER A 205 19.84 19.76 -19.62
CA SER A 205 20.24 19.49 -18.23
C SER A 205 19.91 20.66 -17.31
N TRP A 206 19.44 20.33 -16.15
CA TRP A 206 19.12 21.30 -15.08
C TRP A 206 19.70 20.83 -13.76
N ARG A 207 19.97 21.78 -12.91
CA ARG A 207 20.43 21.58 -11.54
C ARG A 207 19.40 22.13 -10.57
N LEU A 208 19.11 21.37 -9.54
CA LEU A 208 18.27 21.78 -8.41
C LEU A 208 19.09 21.64 -7.14
N CYS A 209 19.24 22.71 -6.39
CA CYS A 209 19.86 22.70 -5.07
C CYS A 209 18.81 23.08 -4.02
N ALA A 210 18.73 22.31 -2.95
CA ALA A 210 17.84 22.54 -1.82
C ALA A 210 18.66 22.70 -0.54
N PRO A 211 18.23 23.53 0.42
CA PRO A 211 18.93 23.68 1.69
C PRO A 211 19.19 22.32 2.34
N HIS A 212 20.42 22.10 2.82
CA HIS A 212 20.78 20.87 3.52
C HIS A 212 19.99 20.76 4.82
N GLU A 213 19.47 19.56 5.09
CA GLU A 213 18.84 19.21 6.36
C GLU A 213 19.56 17.99 6.95
N GLU A 214 19.87 18.04 8.25
CA GLU A 214 20.43 16.89 8.95
C GLU A 214 19.47 15.71 8.94
N GLY A 215 19.99 14.49 8.77
CA GLY A 215 19.19 13.28 8.76
C GLY A 215 19.59 12.29 7.68
N PRO A 216 18.67 11.39 7.27
CA PRO A 216 18.91 10.46 6.17
C PRO A 216 19.28 11.23 4.88
N PRO A 217 20.10 10.63 4.00
CA PRO A 217 20.44 11.25 2.71
C PRO A 217 19.20 11.69 1.96
N ARG A 218 19.25 12.89 1.39
CA ARG A 218 18.13 13.41 0.58
C ARG A 218 18.11 12.76 -0.80
N ASP A 219 16.92 12.56 -1.33
CA ASP A 219 16.71 12.08 -2.69
C ASP A 219 15.62 12.90 -3.38
N LEU A 220 15.76 13.09 -4.69
CA LEU A 220 14.84 13.83 -5.52
C LEU A 220 14.12 12.89 -6.51
N PHE A 221 12.80 12.92 -6.48
CA PHE A 221 11.93 12.23 -7.43
C PHE A 221 11.25 13.27 -8.31
N VAL A 222 11.24 13.00 -9.61
CA VAL A 222 10.67 13.90 -10.62
C VAL A 222 9.56 13.16 -11.34
N GLU A 223 8.36 13.70 -11.31
CA GLU A 223 7.20 13.20 -12.06
C GLU A 223 6.98 14.13 -13.27
N PRO A 224 7.46 13.75 -14.45
CA PRO A 224 7.23 14.51 -15.67
C PRO A 224 5.84 14.22 -16.24
N PRO A 225 5.36 15.00 -17.23
CA PRO A 225 4.18 14.65 -18.01
C PRO A 225 4.39 13.34 -18.79
N GLU A 226 3.28 12.74 -19.21
CA GLU A 226 3.29 11.50 -20.00
C GLU A 226 4.17 11.61 -21.24
N GLY A 227 4.96 10.57 -21.48
CA GLY A 227 5.90 10.49 -22.62
C GLY A 227 7.21 11.25 -22.43
N TRP A 228 7.40 11.92 -21.29
CA TRP A 228 8.70 12.51 -20.95
C TRP A 228 9.45 11.61 -19.97
N TRP A 229 10.75 11.52 -20.16
CA TRP A 229 11.63 10.82 -19.23
C TRP A 229 12.81 11.68 -18.84
N LEU A 230 13.03 11.84 -17.53
CA LEU A 230 14.15 12.58 -16.96
C LEU A 230 14.91 11.69 -15.99
N LYS A 231 16.22 11.62 -16.17
CA LYS A 231 17.13 10.99 -15.22
C LYS A 231 17.50 12.01 -14.13
N VAL A 232 17.44 11.56 -12.89
CA VAL A 232 17.87 12.34 -11.73
C VAL A 232 19.06 11.64 -11.08
N ALA A 233 20.10 12.40 -10.77
CA ALA A 233 21.27 11.91 -10.05
C ALA A 233 21.70 12.96 -9.02
N PRO A 234 22.29 12.55 -7.88
CA PRO A 234 22.98 13.48 -7.00
C PRO A 234 24.04 14.25 -7.79
N ASP A 235 24.19 15.54 -7.50
CA ASP A 235 25.22 16.41 -8.06
C ASP A 235 26.15 16.90 -6.96
N ALA A 236 27.25 17.55 -7.33
CA ALA A 236 28.17 18.13 -6.36
C ALA A 236 27.43 19.11 -5.46
N SER A 237 27.38 18.77 -4.18
CA SER A 237 26.73 19.63 -3.17
C SER A 237 27.60 20.85 -2.91
N GLU A 238 26.95 22.00 -2.80
CA GLU A 238 27.57 23.20 -2.31
C GLU A 238 27.45 23.27 -0.79
N LYS A 239 28.25 24.14 -0.14
CA LYS A 239 28.22 24.23 1.31
C LYS A 239 26.82 24.62 1.81
N GLY A 240 26.18 23.72 2.54
CA GLY A 240 24.84 23.92 3.10
C GLY A 240 23.69 23.60 2.16
N GLU A 241 23.94 22.93 1.04
CA GLU A 241 22.91 22.51 0.08
C GLU A 241 23.09 21.06 -0.38
N ASP A 242 21.99 20.43 -0.73
CA ASP A 242 21.94 19.13 -1.42
C ASP A 242 21.51 19.39 -2.86
N CYS A 243 22.38 19.05 -3.80
CA CYS A 243 22.17 19.32 -5.22
C CYS A 243 21.87 18.06 -6.03
N PHE A 244 21.03 18.22 -7.03
CA PHE A 244 20.60 17.16 -7.94
C PHE A 244 20.70 17.66 -9.38
N LYS A 245 21.20 16.79 -10.26
CA LYS A 245 21.22 17.01 -11.71
C LYS A 245 20.05 16.28 -12.34
N LEU A 246 19.23 17.00 -13.10
CA LEU A 246 18.18 16.46 -13.94
C LEU A 246 18.68 16.47 -15.39
N THR A 247 18.55 15.36 -16.08
CA THR A 247 18.94 15.24 -17.49
C THR A 247 17.75 14.70 -18.28
N LEU A 248 17.38 15.40 -19.36
CA LEU A 248 16.36 14.93 -20.28
C LEU A 248 16.90 13.71 -21.02
N GLY A 249 16.20 12.59 -20.89
CA GLY A 249 16.51 11.36 -21.61
C GLY A 249 15.65 11.20 -22.86
N ASP A 250 14.34 11.43 -22.73
CA ASP A 250 13.41 11.34 -23.86
C ASP A 250 12.23 12.29 -23.71
N LYS A 251 11.59 12.64 -24.83
CA LYS A 251 10.38 13.44 -24.90
C LYS A 251 9.57 13.13 -26.17
N PRO A 252 8.26 13.42 -26.19
CA PRO A 252 7.48 13.35 -27.41
C PRO A 252 8.07 14.24 -28.51
N LYS A 253 8.05 13.78 -29.77
CA LYS A 253 8.70 14.46 -30.92
C LYS A 253 8.28 15.93 -31.08
N ASP A 254 7.00 16.22 -30.85
CA ASP A 254 6.44 17.57 -31.03
C ASP A 254 6.35 18.36 -29.72
N ALA A 255 6.93 17.83 -28.64
CA ALA A 255 6.89 18.45 -27.34
C ALA A 255 7.91 19.57 -27.21
N ALA A 256 7.44 20.71 -26.72
CA ALA A 256 8.24 21.89 -26.49
C ALA A 256 8.38 22.21 -25.00
N LEU A 257 9.49 22.85 -24.65
CA LEU A 257 9.66 23.48 -23.33
C LEU A 257 9.00 24.87 -23.33
N PRO A 258 8.53 25.36 -22.18
CA PRO A 258 8.66 24.77 -20.84
C PRO A 258 7.62 23.70 -20.56
N VAL A 259 7.95 22.73 -19.68
CA VAL A 259 7.07 21.68 -19.19
C VAL A 259 6.96 21.74 -17.66
N ALA A 260 5.77 21.44 -17.13
CA ALA A 260 5.55 21.40 -15.69
C ALA A 260 5.99 20.05 -15.11
N LEU A 261 6.79 20.11 -14.06
CA LEU A 261 7.24 18.93 -13.32
C LEU A 261 6.64 18.92 -11.91
N ARG A 262 6.33 17.74 -11.40
CA ARG A 262 6.13 17.55 -9.96
C ARG A 262 7.41 17.01 -9.36
N LEU A 263 7.90 17.70 -8.32
CA LEU A 263 9.14 17.36 -7.64
C LEU A 263 8.82 16.90 -6.22
N THR A 264 9.40 15.79 -5.80
CA THR A 264 9.29 15.27 -4.44
C THR A 264 10.69 15.09 -3.87
N LEU A 265 11.00 15.82 -2.80
CA LEU A 265 12.28 15.72 -2.08
C LEU A 265 12.04 14.91 -0.81
N THR A 266 12.84 13.89 -0.58
CA THR A 266 12.77 13.00 0.58
C THR A 266 14.06 13.07 1.41
N GLY A 267 14.07 12.48 2.59
CA GLY A 267 15.23 12.52 3.50
C GLY A 267 15.33 13.82 4.31
N GLY A 268 16.47 14.01 4.97
CA GLY A 268 16.65 15.10 5.95
C GLY A 268 15.91 14.82 7.25
N GLY A 269 15.88 15.79 8.15
CA GLY A 269 15.18 15.69 9.45
C GLY A 269 13.67 15.91 9.38
N ALA A 270 13.13 16.31 8.23
CA ALA A 270 11.73 16.58 8.01
C ALA A 270 11.09 15.55 7.09
N SER A 271 9.76 15.41 7.19
CA SER A 271 8.98 14.65 6.23
C SER A 271 9.25 15.13 4.80
N ALA A 272 9.24 14.20 3.85
CA ALA A 272 9.36 14.50 2.43
C ALA A 272 8.41 15.63 2.00
N ARG A 273 8.85 16.47 1.05
CA ARG A 273 8.13 17.65 0.57
C ARG A 273 7.85 17.52 -0.92
N VAL A 274 6.75 18.07 -1.36
CA VAL A 274 6.37 18.15 -2.78
C VAL A 274 6.25 19.61 -3.18
N ALA A 275 6.96 19.99 -4.25
CA ALA A 275 6.66 21.22 -4.97
C ALA A 275 5.81 20.88 -6.20
N ARG A 276 4.74 21.65 -6.45
CA ARG A 276 3.83 21.46 -7.60
C ARG A 276 3.51 22.81 -8.23
N ARG A 277 3.72 22.93 -9.54
CA ARG A 277 3.35 24.13 -10.31
C ARG A 277 2.19 23.85 -11.28
N ARG A 278 1.07 24.57 -11.22
CA ARG A 278 0.07 24.65 -12.29
C ARG A 278 0.27 25.93 -13.08
N GLY A 279 0.07 25.93 -14.38
CA GLY A 279 0.19 27.12 -15.21
C GLY A 279 -0.63 28.29 -14.63
N GLY A 280 0.06 29.36 -14.28
CA GLY A 280 -0.53 30.57 -13.70
C GLY A 280 -0.18 30.87 -12.24
N GLY A 281 0.43 29.97 -11.49
CA GLY A 281 0.80 30.20 -10.10
C GLY A 281 1.54 29.04 -9.48
N GLY A 282 2.77 28.90 -9.74
CA GLY A 282 3.69 28.24 -8.86
C GLY A 282 4.21 26.81 -9.09
N ASP A 283 4.43 26.24 -10.30
CA ASP A 283 5.11 24.92 -10.51
C ASP A 283 6.58 25.11 -10.98
N ALA A 284 7.55 24.23 -10.57
CA ALA A 284 8.88 24.22 -11.15
C ALA A 284 8.77 23.92 -12.65
N THR A 285 9.24 24.83 -13.48
CA THR A 285 9.14 24.70 -14.93
C THR A 285 10.53 24.57 -15.51
N VAL A 286 10.77 23.50 -16.25
CA VAL A 286 11.98 23.36 -17.05
C VAL A 286 11.88 24.32 -18.23
N ARG A 287 12.82 25.26 -18.35
CA ARG A 287 12.93 26.14 -19.49
C ARG A 287 14.19 25.78 -20.27
N SER A 288 14.11 25.83 -21.59
CA SER A 288 15.32 25.90 -22.43
C SER A 288 15.99 27.26 -22.21
N VAL A 289 17.29 27.28 -22.22
CA VAL A 289 18.11 28.49 -22.33
C VAL A 289 18.13 28.93 -23.80
#